data_c6694ed5414eaaa32faa6f8114c9775d
#
_entry.id   c6694ed5414eaaa32faa6f8114c9775d
#
_cell.length_a   1.000
_cell.length_b   1.000
_cell.length_c   1.000
_cell.angle_alpha   90.00
_cell.angle_beta   90.00
_cell.angle_gamma   90.00
#
_symmetry.space_group_name_H-M   'P 1'
#
loop_
_entity.id
_entity.type
_entity.pdbx_description
1 polymer ?
#
loop_
_entity_poly.entity_id
_entity_poly.type
_entity_poly.pdbx_seq_one_letter_code
_entity_poly.pdbx_strand_id
1 'polypeptide(L)'
;MILKRMQEAASRYPDTTALQFKAGEAYQKYTYRELVTNIASVSSSFSQQGVRQGDRVAILSENRPEWFFAYLATVALGAVVVPLDAQLTDKEVALLLESSEAKTVCVSGQTRHLLPPGGSFKVIAFDGGVGISFSDMLLARRDATLPPAPSADDLAAILYTSGTTGDPKGVMLTHGNVASNCDSLIRLNLVFQTDTILCILPLHHTYPAMVCMILPLSLGATVTMLNSLKGPDILAAMQETG
;
A
#
# COMPACT_ATOMS: atom_id res chain seq x y z
N MET A 1 7.36 -8.76 12.87
CA MET A 1 7.20 -8.35 11.47
C MET A 1 5.83 -7.72 11.27
N ILE A 2 5.70 -6.77 10.35
CA ILE A 2 4.53 -5.89 10.19
C ILE A 2 3.23 -6.68 9.99
N LEU A 3 3.20 -7.61 9.03
CA LEU A 3 2.00 -8.41 8.75
C LEU A 3 1.57 -9.29 9.93
N LYS A 4 2.52 -9.81 10.71
CA LYS A 4 2.17 -10.56 11.92
C LYS A 4 1.41 -9.69 12.92
N ARG A 5 1.80 -8.42 13.10
CA ARG A 5 1.10 -7.47 13.96
C ARG A 5 -0.31 -7.16 13.43
N MET A 6 -0.46 -6.99 12.12
CA MET A 6 -1.78 -6.78 11.51
C MET A 6 -2.69 -8.02 11.65
N GLN A 7 -2.12 -9.24 11.54
CA GLN A 7 -2.86 -10.47 11.84
C GLN A 7 -3.28 -10.56 13.32
N GLU A 8 -2.39 -10.18 14.23
CA GLU A 8 -2.69 -10.12 15.65
C GLU A 8 -3.78 -9.07 15.94
N ALA A 9 -3.73 -7.90 15.31
CA ALA A 9 -4.78 -6.89 15.39
C ALA A 9 -6.11 -7.41 14.83
N ALA A 10 -6.10 -8.07 13.66
CA ALA A 10 -7.29 -8.67 13.07
C ALA A 10 -7.89 -9.81 13.93
N SER A 11 -7.05 -10.55 14.64
CA SER A 11 -7.53 -11.57 15.58
C SER A 11 -8.16 -10.99 16.83
N ARG A 12 -7.67 -9.83 17.31
CA ARG A 12 -8.21 -9.15 18.52
C ARG A 12 -9.42 -8.29 18.20
N TYR A 13 -9.44 -7.65 17.03
CA TYR A 13 -10.41 -6.64 16.65
C TYR A 13 -11.00 -6.91 15.25
N PRO A 14 -11.51 -8.13 14.97
CA PRO A 14 -11.86 -8.55 13.61
C PRO A 14 -12.91 -7.67 12.94
N ASP A 15 -13.85 -7.13 13.71
CA ASP A 15 -14.99 -6.37 13.19
C ASP A 15 -14.82 -4.85 13.35
N THR A 16 -13.66 -4.41 13.91
CA THR A 16 -13.30 -2.99 13.95
C THR A 16 -12.92 -2.51 12.55
N THR A 17 -13.30 -1.28 12.21
CA THR A 17 -12.90 -0.64 10.95
C THR A 17 -11.38 -0.46 10.90
N ALA A 18 -10.73 -1.04 9.90
CA ALA A 18 -9.30 -0.85 9.64
C ALA A 18 -9.05 0.31 8.67
N LEU A 19 -9.82 0.34 7.57
CA LEU A 19 -9.75 1.39 6.56
C LEU A 19 -11.15 1.94 6.29
N GLN A 20 -11.23 3.24 6.08
CA GLN A 20 -12.43 3.87 5.55
C GLN A 20 -12.08 5.03 4.61
N PHE A 21 -12.93 5.28 3.65
CA PHE A 21 -12.77 6.39 2.71
C PHE A 21 -14.14 6.86 2.23
N LYS A 22 -14.24 8.14 1.87
CA LYS A 22 -15.49 8.72 1.41
C LYS A 22 -15.76 8.34 -0.05
N ALA A 23 -16.85 7.61 -0.29
CA ALA A 23 -17.33 7.23 -1.62
C ALA A 23 -18.69 7.91 -1.85
N GLY A 24 -18.69 9.04 -2.54
CA GLY A 24 -19.85 9.93 -2.63
C GLY A 24 -20.14 10.59 -1.28
N GLU A 25 -21.35 10.41 -0.76
CA GLU A 25 -21.76 10.99 0.55
C GLU A 25 -21.52 10.05 1.73
N ALA A 26 -21.19 8.78 1.50
CA ALA A 26 -21.01 7.77 2.53
C ALA A 26 -19.55 7.31 2.65
N TYR A 27 -19.17 6.80 3.83
CA TYR A 27 -17.90 6.14 4.03
C TYR A 27 -18.03 4.65 3.70
N GLN A 28 -17.26 4.20 2.72
CA GLN A 28 -17.01 2.78 2.53
C GLN A 28 -15.96 2.33 3.55
N LYS A 29 -16.21 1.21 4.22
CA LYS A 29 -15.38 0.71 5.32
C LYS A 29 -14.90 -0.71 5.01
N TYR A 30 -13.69 -1.01 5.48
CA TYR A 30 -13.13 -2.35 5.54
C TYR A 30 -12.75 -2.67 6.97
N THR A 31 -13.27 -3.75 7.49
CA THR A 31 -12.90 -4.28 8.81
C THR A 31 -11.50 -4.89 8.79
N TYR A 32 -10.91 -5.13 9.95
CA TYR A 32 -9.63 -5.85 10.06
C TYR A 32 -9.70 -7.26 9.47
N ARG A 33 -10.81 -7.95 9.60
CA ARG A 33 -11.07 -9.24 8.95
C ARG A 33 -11.01 -9.12 7.43
N GLU A 34 -11.70 -8.14 6.86
CA GLU A 34 -11.70 -7.88 5.42
C GLU A 34 -10.34 -7.41 4.93
N LEU A 35 -9.62 -6.59 5.71
CA LEU A 35 -8.25 -6.17 5.38
C LEU A 35 -7.36 -7.39 5.17
N VAL A 36 -7.29 -8.31 6.15
CA VAL A 36 -6.44 -9.50 6.06
C VAL A 36 -6.89 -10.43 4.93
N THR A 37 -8.20 -10.62 4.76
CA THR A 37 -8.76 -11.43 3.67
C THR A 37 -8.39 -10.85 2.30
N ASN A 38 -8.50 -9.54 2.12
CA ASN A 38 -8.17 -8.88 0.87
C ASN A 38 -6.66 -8.96 0.57
N ILE A 39 -5.81 -8.73 1.57
CA ILE A 39 -4.35 -8.89 1.42
C ILE A 39 -4.01 -10.33 1.00
N ALA A 40 -4.61 -11.33 1.62
CA ALA A 40 -4.35 -12.74 1.31
C ALA A 40 -4.83 -13.09 -0.12
N SER A 41 -6.02 -12.62 -0.52
CA SER A 41 -6.57 -12.84 -1.86
C SER A 41 -5.69 -12.22 -2.95
N VAL A 42 -5.30 -10.95 -2.77
CA VAL A 42 -4.41 -10.23 -3.71
C VAL A 42 -3.03 -10.88 -3.76
N SER A 43 -2.45 -11.26 -2.60
CA SER A 43 -1.17 -11.95 -2.52
C SER A 43 -1.19 -13.28 -3.28
N SER A 44 -2.23 -14.10 -3.08
CA SER A 44 -2.44 -15.35 -3.83
C SER A 44 -2.55 -15.10 -5.33
N SER A 45 -3.31 -14.07 -5.72
CA SER A 45 -3.49 -13.69 -7.13
C SER A 45 -2.17 -13.19 -7.76
N PHE A 46 -1.38 -12.38 -7.05
CA PHE A 46 -0.05 -11.96 -7.49
C PHE A 46 0.86 -13.18 -7.73
N SER A 47 0.85 -14.14 -6.80
CA SER A 47 1.61 -15.39 -6.96
C SER A 47 1.19 -16.18 -8.20
N GLN A 48 -0.11 -16.26 -8.50
CA GLN A 48 -0.63 -16.90 -9.73
C GLN A 48 -0.21 -16.14 -10.99
N GLN A 49 -0.10 -14.83 -10.92
CA GLN A 49 0.44 -13.98 -12.00
C GLN A 49 1.96 -14.08 -12.14
N GLY A 50 2.62 -14.89 -11.33
CA GLY A 50 4.05 -15.14 -11.41
C GLY A 50 4.91 -14.21 -10.57
N VAL A 51 4.35 -13.36 -9.70
CA VAL A 51 5.12 -12.59 -8.73
C VAL A 51 5.72 -13.54 -7.68
N ARG A 52 7.00 -13.39 -7.42
CA ARG A 52 7.80 -14.21 -6.49
C ARG A 52 8.52 -13.34 -5.49
N GLN A 53 9.06 -13.94 -4.43
CA GLN A 53 9.95 -13.26 -3.48
C GLN A 53 11.09 -12.56 -4.23
N GLY A 54 11.35 -11.31 -3.85
CA GLY A 54 12.37 -10.47 -4.45
C GLY A 54 11.96 -9.78 -5.77
N ASP A 55 10.82 -10.15 -6.39
CA ASP A 55 10.31 -9.43 -7.56
C ASP A 55 9.84 -8.03 -7.17
N ARG A 56 10.07 -7.05 -8.06
CA ARG A 56 9.62 -5.66 -7.81
C ARG A 56 8.23 -5.48 -8.40
N VAL A 57 7.34 -4.94 -7.55
CA VAL A 57 5.97 -4.56 -7.89
C VAL A 57 5.84 -3.04 -7.71
N ALA A 58 5.71 -2.31 -8.80
CA ALA A 58 5.49 -0.87 -8.74
C ALA A 58 4.00 -0.57 -8.46
N ILE A 59 3.76 0.52 -7.71
CA ILE A 59 2.42 1.06 -7.48
C ILE A 59 2.44 2.52 -7.92
N LEU A 60 1.73 2.81 -9.01
CA LEU A 60 1.59 4.14 -9.58
C LEU A 60 0.12 4.56 -9.48
N SER A 61 -0.23 5.20 -8.39
CA SER A 61 -1.62 5.59 -8.09
C SER A 61 -1.67 6.64 -6.98
N GLU A 62 -2.72 7.42 -6.97
CA GLU A 62 -3.16 8.22 -5.84
C GLU A 62 -3.52 7.33 -4.63
N ASN A 63 -3.67 7.95 -3.44
CA ASN A 63 -4.09 7.23 -2.23
C ASN A 63 -5.49 6.66 -2.41
N ARG A 64 -5.64 5.34 -2.23
CA ARG A 64 -6.90 4.60 -2.33
C ARG A 64 -6.79 3.24 -1.64
N PRO A 65 -7.90 2.57 -1.30
CA PRO A 65 -7.84 1.27 -0.61
C PRO A 65 -7.03 0.21 -1.35
N GLU A 66 -7.12 0.17 -2.68
CA GLU A 66 -6.37 -0.79 -3.52
C GLU A 66 -4.86 -0.60 -3.40
N TRP A 67 -4.40 0.64 -3.14
CA TRP A 67 -3.00 0.94 -2.87
C TRP A 67 -2.51 0.23 -1.60
N PHE A 68 -3.31 0.27 -0.52
CA PHE A 68 -3.01 -0.46 0.72
C PHE A 68 -2.93 -1.97 0.49
N PHE A 69 -3.94 -2.53 -0.20
CA PHE A 69 -3.96 -3.97 -0.46
C PHE A 69 -2.81 -4.40 -1.37
N ALA A 70 -2.49 -3.65 -2.42
CA ALA A 70 -1.37 -3.96 -3.32
C ALA A 70 -0.03 -3.89 -2.58
N TYR A 71 0.20 -2.85 -1.77
CA TYR A 71 1.41 -2.70 -0.96
C TYR A 71 1.58 -3.88 0.01
N LEU A 72 0.57 -4.13 0.82
CA LEU A 72 0.63 -5.15 1.85
C LEU A 72 0.66 -6.56 1.28
N ALA A 73 -0.01 -6.83 0.15
CA ALA A 73 0.07 -8.10 -0.56
C ALA A 73 1.45 -8.35 -1.17
N THR A 74 2.10 -7.31 -1.71
CA THR A 74 3.48 -7.38 -2.21
C THR A 74 4.44 -7.74 -1.08
N VAL A 75 4.36 -7.02 0.03
CA VAL A 75 5.15 -7.27 1.24
C VAL A 75 4.89 -8.67 1.81
N ALA A 76 3.63 -9.16 1.74
CA ALA A 76 3.26 -10.49 2.21
C ALA A 76 3.97 -11.61 1.44
N LEU A 77 4.15 -11.45 0.14
CA LEU A 77 4.86 -12.40 -0.72
C LEU A 77 6.38 -12.37 -0.56
N GLY A 78 6.93 -11.43 0.22
CA GLY A 78 8.38 -11.16 0.20
C GLY A 78 8.85 -10.54 -1.10
N ALA A 79 7.92 -10.01 -1.90
CA ALA A 79 8.24 -9.17 -3.06
C ALA A 79 8.54 -7.74 -2.59
N VAL A 80 9.18 -6.97 -3.44
CA VAL A 80 9.67 -5.63 -3.14
C VAL A 80 8.72 -4.59 -3.72
N VAL A 81 8.08 -3.79 -2.88
CA VAL A 81 7.21 -2.72 -3.34
C VAL A 81 8.02 -1.51 -3.81
N VAL A 82 7.61 -0.94 -4.95
CA VAL A 82 8.19 0.27 -5.53
C VAL A 82 7.07 1.31 -5.66
N PRO A 83 6.80 2.09 -4.61
CA PRO A 83 5.78 3.11 -4.67
C PRO A 83 6.27 4.30 -5.49
N LEU A 84 5.47 4.71 -6.48
CA LEU A 84 5.76 5.82 -7.38
C LEU A 84 4.79 6.96 -7.13
N ASP A 85 5.28 8.20 -7.26
CA ASP A 85 4.44 9.40 -7.16
C ASP A 85 3.48 9.46 -8.36
N ALA A 86 2.19 9.66 -8.08
CA ALA A 86 1.16 9.85 -9.10
C ALA A 86 1.31 11.16 -9.89
N GLN A 87 2.18 12.07 -9.45
CA GLN A 87 2.45 13.37 -10.09
C GLN A 87 3.68 13.35 -11.00
N LEU A 88 4.37 12.21 -11.13
CA LEU A 88 5.51 12.05 -12.03
C LEU A 88 5.08 12.26 -13.50
N THR A 89 6.05 12.64 -14.32
CA THR A 89 5.90 12.65 -15.78
C THR A 89 6.06 11.23 -16.34
N ASP A 90 5.60 10.99 -17.56
CA ASP A 90 5.78 9.73 -18.29
C ASP A 90 7.25 9.30 -18.41
N LYS A 91 8.16 10.29 -18.61
CA LYS A 91 9.61 10.05 -18.69
C LYS A 91 10.19 9.60 -17.35
N GLU A 92 9.77 10.22 -16.26
CA GLU A 92 10.21 9.86 -14.92
C GLU A 92 9.69 8.47 -14.56
N VAL A 93 8.41 8.17 -14.85
CA VAL A 93 7.85 6.83 -14.64
C VAL A 93 8.63 5.77 -15.41
N ALA A 94 8.93 6.01 -16.69
CA ALA A 94 9.73 5.09 -17.51
C ALA A 94 11.12 4.83 -16.89
N LEU A 95 11.81 5.90 -16.47
CA LEU A 95 13.12 5.82 -15.83
C LEU A 95 13.07 5.01 -14.52
N LEU A 96 12.06 5.25 -13.66
CA LEU A 96 11.95 4.56 -12.38
C LEU A 96 11.55 3.08 -12.55
N LEU A 97 10.72 2.76 -13.53
CA LEU A 97 10.37 1.37 -13.85
C LEU A 97 11.59 0.60 -14.38
N GLU A 98 12.40 1.22 -15.22
CA GLU A 98 13.65 0.65 -15.71
C GLU A 98 14.66 0.46 -14.57
N SER A 99 14.92 1.51 -13.79
CA SER A 99 15.85 1.50 -12.65
C SER A 99 15.49 0.48 -11.58
N SER A 100 14.20 0.32 -11.27
CA SER A 100 13.73 -0.66 -10.31
C SER A 100 13.65 -2.07 -10.86
N GLU A 101 13.71 -2.24 -12.20
CA GLU A 101 13.43 -3.48 -12.91
C GLU A 101 12.05 -4.08 -12.53
N ALA A 102 11.06 -3.24 -12.27
CA ALA A 102 9.72 -3.69 -11.90
C ALA A 102 9.04 -4.41 -13.06
N LYS A 103 8.64 -5.67 -12.84
CA LYS A 103 7.97 -6.51 -13.83
C LYS A 103 6.44 -6.54 -13.70
N THR A 104 5.93 -5.91 -12.67
CA THR A 104 4.50 -5.77 -12.41
C THR A 104 4.23 -4.35 -11.95
N VAL A 105 3.20 -3.73 -12.52
CA VAL A 105 2.80 -2.35 -12.17
C VAL A 105 1.31 -2.34 -11.84
N CYS A 106 0.98 -1.97 -10.61
CA CYS A 106 -0.38 -1.67 -10.20
C CYS A 106 -0.65 -0.19 -10.51
N VAL A 107 -1.74 0.11 -11.21
CA VAL A 107 -1.98 1.46 -11.72
C VAL A 107 -3.46 1.82 -11.64
N SER A 108 -3.75 3.10 -11.31
CA SER A 108 -5.10 3.66 -11.37
C SER A 108 -5.45 4.15 -12.78
N GLY A 109 -6.74 4.38 -13.02
CA GLY A 109 -7.21 5.02 -14.26
C GLY A 109 -6.63 6.42 -14.47
N GLN A 110 -6.35 7.15 -13.37
CA GLN A 110 -5.78 8.50 -13.43
C GLN A 110 -4.31 8.51 -13.87
N THR A 111 -3.53 7.50 -13.50
CA THR A 111 -2.07 7.49 -13.75
C THR A 111 -1.65 6.57 -14.89
N ARG A 112 -2.55 5.76 -15.41
CA ARG A 112 -2.26 4.78 -16.46
C ARG A 112 -1.63 5.37 -17.71
N HIS A 113 -2.01 6.58 -18.11
CA HIS A 113 -1.48 7.27 -19.28
C HIS A 113 0.02 7.59 -19.17
N LEU A 114 0.58 7.52 -17.96
CA LEU A 114 2.01 7.73 -17.69
C LEU A 114 2.88 6.50 -17.97
N LEU A 115 2.27 5.32 -18.20
CA LEU A 115 3.02 4.11 -18.48
C LEU A 115 3.67 4.17 -19.87
N PRO A 116 4.96 3.82 -19.99
CA PRO A 116 5.64 3.79 -21.29
C PRO A 116 4.99 2.75 -22.22
N PRO A 117 4.71 3.10 -23.48
CA PRO A 117 4.15 2.17 -24.45
C PRO A 117 5.13 1.03 -24.74
N GLY A 118 4.64 -0.21 -24.79
CA GLY A 118 5.48 -1.39 -25.07
C GLY A 118 6.39 -1.82 -23.92
N GLY A 119 6.17 -1.33 -22.73
CA GLY A 119 6.93 -1.72 -21.53
C GLY A 119 6.83 -3.22 -21.24
N SER A 120 7.95 -3.82 -20.82
CA SER A 120 8.06 -5.27 -20.53
C SER A 120 7.60 -5.62 -19.10
N PHE A 121 6.41 -5.16 -18.73
CA PHE A 121 5.81 -5.40 -17.41
C PHE A 121 4.33 -5.80 -17.52
N LYS A 122 3.82 -6.50 -16.52
CA LYS A 122 2.40 -6.80 -16.38
C LYS A 122 1.69 -5.60 -15.76
N VAL A 123 0.55 -5.22 -16.32
CA VAL A 123 -0.30 -4.15 -15.79
C VAL A 123 -1.44 -4.76 -15.00
N ILE A 124 -1.58 -4.33 -13.75
CA ILE A 124 -2.71 -4.63 -12.88
C ILE A 124 -3.49 -3.33 -12.68
N ALA A 125 -4.72 -3.31 -13.17
CA ALA A 125 -5.55 -2.11 -13.20
C ALA A 125 -6.50 -2.05 -12.00
N PHE A 126 -6.46 -0.94 -11.25
CA PHE A 126 -7.36 -0.69 -10.12
C PHE A 126 -8.79 -0.39 -10.58
N ASP A 127 -8.96 0.32 -11.69
CA ASP A 127 -10.25 0.84 -12.17
C ASP A 127 -10.77 0.12 -13.43
N GLY A 128 -10.32 -1.09 -13.70
CA GLY A 128 -10.67 -1.80 -14.91
C GLY A 128 -9.93 -1.30 -16.17
N GLY A 129 -10.36 -1.69 -17.34
CA GLY A 129 -9.71 -1.38 -18.62
C GLY A 129 -8.72 -2.45 -19.06
N VAL A 130 -7.69 -2.09 -19.86
CA VAL A 130 -6.69 -3.05 -20.35
C VAL A 130 -5.72 -3.43 -19.24
N GLY A 131 -5.55 -4.72 -18.96
CA GLY A 131 -4.70 -5.26 -17.92
C GLY A 131 -5.45 -6.29 -17.08
N ILE A 132 -4.78 -6.77 -16.02
CA ILE A 132 -5.39 -7.70 -15.09
C ILE A 132 -6.22 -6.89 -14.09
N SER A 133 -7.47 -7.29 -13.88
CA SER A 133 -8.40 -6.60 -12.97
C SER A 133 -8.01 -6.81 -11.51
N PHE A 134 -7.77 -5.74 -10.78
CA PHE A 134 -7.50 -5.80 -9.34
C PHE A 134 -8.76 -6.17 -8.55
N SER A 135 -9.93 -5.72 -8.98
CA SER A 135 -11.21 -6.09 -8.36
C SER A 135 -11.46 -7.60 -8.42
N ASP A 136 -11.09 -8.25 -9.53
CA ASP A 136 -11.19 -9.71 -9.64
C ASP A 136 -10.23 -10.40 -8.68
N MET A 137 -9.03 -9.84 -8.47
CA MET A 137 -8.06 -10.36 -7.49
C MET A 137 -8.58 -10.28 -6.05
N LEU A 138 -9.30 -9.23 -5.69
CA LEU A 138 -9.93 -9.10 -4.37
C LEU A 138 -10.99 -10.18 -4.11
N LEU A 139 -11.66 -10.64 -5.16
CA LEU A 139 -12.76 -11.61 -5.08
C LEU A 139 -12.34 -13.06 -5.32
N ALA A 140 -11.21 -13.27 -6.01
CA ALA A 140 -10.83 -14.58 -6.56
C ALA A 140 -10.55 -15.65 -5.51
N ARG A 141 -9.96 -15.27 -4.35
CA ARG A 141 -9.43 -16.21 -3.36
C ARG A 141 -9.74 -15.78 -1.93
N ARG A 142 -11.04 -15.66 -1.64
CA ARG A 142 -11.53 -15.27 -0.30
C ARG A 142 -11.18 -16.29 0.81
N ASP A 143 -10.81 -17.50 0.42
CA ASP A 143 -10.32 -18.60 1.27
C ASP A 143 -8.79 -18.62 1.42
N ALA A 144 -8.06 -17.75 0.72
CA ALA A 144 -6.62 -17.68 0.81
C ALA A 144 -6.13 -17.30 2.21
N THR A 145 -5.00 -17.85 2.59
CA THR A 145 -4.26 -17.48 3.79
C THR A 145 -3.02 -16.68 3.43
N LEU A 146 -2.57 -15.84 4.34
CA LEU A 146 -1.32 -15.12 4.13
C LEU A 146 -0.14 -16.11 4.05
N PRO A 147 0.80 -15.90 3.13
CA PRO A 147 2.00 -16.73 3.03
C PRO A 147 2.87 -16.62 4.30
N PRO A 148 3.83 -17.53 4.50
CA PRO A 148 4.83 -17.42 5.56
C PRO A 148 5.53 -16.05 5.49
N ALA A 149 5.81 -15.49 6.66
CA ALA A 149 6.42 -14.18 6.75
C ALA A 149 7.85 -14.19 6.15
N PRO A 150 8.25 -13.18 5.33
CA PRO A 150 9.59 -13.03 4.80
C PRO A 150 10.64 -12.86 5.93
N SER A 151 11.93 -13.05 5.61
CA SER A 151 13.02 -12.77 6.54
C SER A 151 13.13 -11.25 6.86
N ALA A 152 13.69 -10.91 8.02
CA ALA A 152 13.98 -9.53 8.37
C ALA A 152 14.98 -8.87 7.40
N ASP A 153 15.89 -9.67 6.83
CA ASP A 153 16.93 -9.21 5.91
C ASP A 153 16.45 -9.11 4.44
N ASP A 154 15.28 -9.69 4.13
CA ASP A 154 14.70 -9.55 2.80
C ASP A 154 14.29 -8.11 2.53
N LEU A 155 14.45 -7.65 1.27
CA LEU A 155 13.98 -6.34 0.85
C LEU A 155 12.45 -6.29 0.89
N ALA A 156 11.93 -5.18 1.44
CA ALA A 156 10.50 -4.90 1.51
C ALA A 156 10.09 -3.80 0.53
N ALA A 157 10.94 -2.77 0.37
CA ALA A 157 10.61 -1.61 -0.45
C ALA A 157 11.84 -0.98 -1.09
N ILE A 158 11.65 -0.36 -2.27
CA ILE A 158 12.59 0.59 -2.89
C ILE A 158 11.87 1.92 -3.02
N LEU A 159 12.38 2.95 -2.35
CA LEU A 159 11.80 4.28 -2.31
C LEU A 159 12.72 5.24 -3.06
N TYR A 160 12.18 5.86 -4.12
CA TYR A 160 12.95 6.82 -4.89
C TYR A 160 12.93 8.20 -4.25
N THR A 161 14.10 8.82 -4.17
CA THR A 161 14.28 10.20 -3.72
C THR A 161 14.88 11.02 -4.85
N SER A 162 14.53 12.32 -4.93
CA SER A 162 15.19 13.26 -5.83
C SER A 162 16.64 13.40 -5.39
N GLY A 163 17.56 12.76 -6.12
CA GLY A 163 18.98 12.87 -5.86
C GLY A 163 19.50 14.29 -6.16
N THR A 164 20.43 14.79 -5.36
CA THR A 164 21.11 16.08 -5.58
C THR A 164 21.88 16.14 -6.91
N THR A 165 22.11 15.01 -7.55
CA THR A 165 22.85 14.84 -8.83
C THR A 165 21.95 14.72 -10.05
N GLY A 166 20.62 14.82 -9.90
CA GLY A 166 19.66 14.70 -11.01
C GLY A 166 19.17 13.28 -11.29
N ASP A 167 19.96 12.25 -10.98
CA ASP A 167 19.51 10.87 -11.14
C ASP A 167 18.75 10.38 -9.90
N PRO A 168 17.58 9.71 -10.07
CA PRO A 168 16.81 9.20 -8.97
C PRO A 168 17.57 8.08 -8.25
N LYS A 169 17.61 8.14 -6.91
CA LYS A 169 18.25 7.12 -6.07
C LYS A 169 17.20 6.27 -5.38
N GLY A 170 17.25 4.96 -5.61
CA GLY A 170 16.39 3.98 -4.94
C GLY A 170 16.95 3.60 -3.56
N VAL A 171 16.33 4.08 -2.50
CA VAL A 171 16.64 3.68 -1.12
C VAL A 171 16.00 2.33 -0.85
N MET A 172 16.82 1.32 -0.57
CA MET A 172 16.40 -0.05 -0.29
C MET A 172 16.12 -0.23 1.20
N LEU A 173 14.90 -0.63 1.55
CA LEU A 173 14.49 -0.93 2.91
C LEU A 173 14.18 -2.41 3.07
N THR A 174 14.77 -3.04 4.09
CA THR A 174 14.44 -4.42 4.46
C THR A 174 13.18 -4.48 5.33
N HIS A 175 12.58 -5.66 5.45
CA HIS A 175 11.50 -5.91 6.40
C HIS A 175 11.92 -5.57 7.85
N GLY A 176 13.16 -5.81 8.20
CA GLY A 176 13.74 -5.46 9.50
C GLY A 176 13.80 -3.96 9.72
N ASN A 177 14.22 -3.17 8.71
CA ASN A 177 14.24 -1.70 8.82
C ASN A 177 12.85 -1.14 9.10
N VAL A 178 11.86 -1.58 8.32
CA VAL A 178 10.47 -1.13 8.46
C VAL A 178 9.89 -1.55 9.81
N ALA A 179 10.13 -2.80 10.24
CA ALA A 179 9.66 -3.31 11.52
C ALA A 179 10.30 -2.58 12.71
N SER A 180 11.61 -2.33 12.68
CA SER A 180 12.33 -1.62 13.74
C SER A 180 11.83 -0.18 13.89
N ASN A 181 11.57 0.51 12.78
CA ASN A 181 11.00 1.85 12.79
C ASN A 181 9.59 1.85 13.41
N CYS A 182 8.74 0.92 12.99
CA CYS A 182 7.39 0.73 13.57
C CYS A 182 7.47 0.46 15.08
N ASP A 183 8.37 -0.42 15.52
CA ASP A 183 8.57 -0.74 16.93
C ASP A 183 9.03 0.48 17.75
N SER A 184 9.86 1.32 17.17
CA SER A 184 10.29 2.57 17.80
C SER A 184 9.13 3.54 17.99
N LEU A 185 8.25 3.67 16.99
CA LEU A 185 7.06 4.51 17.08
C LEU A 185 6.02 3.98 18.08
N ILE A 186 5.83 2.65 18.12
CA ILE A 186 4.94 2.02 19.12
C ILE A 186 5.41 2.34 20.55
N ARG A 187 6.72 2.34 20.81
CA ARG A 187 7.28 2.67 22.16
C ARG A 187 7.02 4.11 22.57
N LEU A 188 6.81 5.03 21.62
CA LEU A 188 6.45 6.42 21.93
C LEU A 188 5.04 6.54 22.51
N ASN A 189 4.20 5.51 22.34
CA ASN A 189 2.84 5.44 22.88
C ASN A 189 1.96 6.66 22.47
N LEU A 190 2.05 7.06 21.20
CA LEU A 190 1.35 8.21 20.64
C LEU A 190 0.10 7.82 19.86
N VAL A 191 -0.05 6.55 19.48
CA VAL A 191 -1.21 6.02 18.73
C VAL A 191 -1.77 4.83 19.47
N PHE A 192 -3.08 4.80 19.63
CA PHE A 192 -3.84 3.77 20.35
C PHE A 192 -4.83 3.08 19.42
N GLN A 193 -5.31 1.91 19.84
CA GLN A 193 -6.30 1.11 19.11
C GLN A 193 -7.61 1.88 18.84
N THR A 194 -7.97 2.78 19.74
CA THR A 194 -9.19 3.60 19.66
C THR A 194 -9.08 4.80 18.73
N ASP A 195 -7.88 5.08 18.21
CA ASP A 195 -7.65 6.27 17.41
C ASP A 195 -8.08 6.07 15.96
N THR A 196 -8.45 7.19 15.34
CA THR A 196 -8.64 7.31 13.89
C THR A 196 -7.56 8.21 13.30
N ILE A 197 -6.76 7.67 12.41
CA ILE A 197 -5.67 8.40 11.74
C ILE A 197 -6.15 8.91 10.38
N LEU A 198 -6.12 10.22 10.18
CA LEU A 198 -6.47 10.81 8.90
C LEU A 198 -5.28 10.79 7.94
N CYS A 199 -5.39 9.98 6.88
CA CYS A 199 -4.38 9.83 5.84
C CYS A 199 -4.65 10.84 4.71
N ILE A 200 -3.93 11.96 4.74
CA ILE A 200 -4.00 13.03 3.73
C ILE A 200 -2.70 13.18 2.93
N LEU A 201 -1.60 12.62 3.44
CA LEU A 201 -0.30 12.71 2.78
C LEU A 201 -0.09 11.54 1.80
N PRO A 202 0.68 11.77 0.72
CA PRO A 202 0.92 10.74 -0.30
C PRO A 202 1.67 9.53 0.26
N LEU A 203 1.10 8.33 0.11
CA LEU A 203 1.62 7.08 0.67
C LEU A 203 2.91 6.58 0.00
N HIS A 204 3.28 7.11 -1.16
CA HIS A 204 4.54 6.77 -1.81
C HIS A 204 5.78 7.26 -1.03
N HIS A 205 5.61 8.18 -0.07
CA HIS A 205 6.67 8.59 0.84
C HIS A 205 6.75 7.69 2.09
N THR A 206 7.97 7.52 2.60
CA THR A 206 8.26 6.67 3.78
C THR A 206 7.47 7.07 5.02
N TYR A 207 7.43 8.38 5.33
CA TYR A 207 6.77 8.89 6.52
C TYR A 207 5.26 8.61 6.52
N PRO A 208 4.47 9.01 5.50
CA PRO A 208 3.05 8.68 5.45
C PRO A 208 2.78 7.17 5.42
N ALA A 209 3.54 6.38 4.67
CA ALA A 209 3.39 4.93 4.67
C ALA A 209 3.55 4.34 6.08
N MET A 210 4.48 4.88 6.87
CA MET A 210 4.68 4.43 8.24
C MET A 210 3.57 4.90 9.17
N VAL A 211 3.26 6.21 9.21
CA VAL A 211 2.35 6.77 10.22
C VAL A 211 0.88 6.70 9.86
N CYS A 212 0.54 6.60 8.56
CA CYS A 212 -0.86 6.51 8.11
C CYS A 212 -1.27 5.09 7.68
N MET A 213 -0.33 4.13 7.59
CA MET A 213 -0.67 2.76 7.20
C MET A 213 -0.08 1.74 8.19
N ILE A 214 1.25 1.63 8.26
CA ILE A 214 1.91 0.51 8.96
C ILE A 214 1.67 0.56 10.47
N LEU A 215 1.90 1.72 11.09
CA LEU A 215 1.74 1.90 12.54
C LEU A 215 0.29 1.72 13.01
N PRO A 216 -0.71 2.47 12.47
CA PRO A 216 -2.08 2.34 12.94
C PRO A 216 -2.64 0.93 12.70
N LEU A 217 -2.42 0.34 11.54
CA LEU A 217 -2.89 -1.02 11.24
C LEU A 217 -2.21 -2.10 12.11
N SER A 218 -0.98 -1.84 12.57
CA SER A 218 -0.28 -2.73 13.52
C SER A 218 -0.85 -2.67 14.94
N LEU A 219 -1.53 -1.58 15.29
CA LEU A 219 -2.10 -1.34 16.61
C LEU A 219 -3.60 -1.63 16.72
N GLY A 220 -4.28 -1.81 15.60
CA GLY A 220 -5.73 -2.01 15.58
C GLY A 220 -6.52 -0.69 15.44
N ALA A 221 -5.86 0.42 15.13
CA ALA A 221 -6.47 1.73 14.91
C ALA A 221 -7.15 1.84 13.54
N THR A 222 -8.05 2.81 13.38
CA THR A 222 -8.72 3.08 12.11
C THR A 222 -7.91 4.06 11.26
N VAL A 223 -7.87 3.85 9.95
CA VAL A 223 -7.30 4.80 8.98
C VAL A 223 -8.42 5.35 8.12
N THR A 224 -8.61 6.67 8.15
CA THR A 224 -9.51 7.40 7.26
C THR A 224 -8.70 8.02 6.12
N MET A 225 -9.02 7.63 4.88
CA MET A 225 -8.35 8.18 3.70
C MET A 225 -9.11 9.39 3.17
N LEU A 226 -8.39 10.46 2.90
CA LEU A 226 -8.92 11.68 2.31
C LEU A 226 -7.99 12.17 1.20
N ASN A 227 -8.52 12.30 -0.01
CA ASN A 227 -7.78 12.82 -1.18
C ASN A 227 -7.99 14.33 -1.38
N SER A 228 -8.10 15.07 -0.29
CA SER A 228 -8.22 16.53 -0.29
C SER A 228 -7.33 17.15 0.77
N LEU A 229 -6.64 18.22 0.41
CA LEU A 229 -5.86 19.06 1.34
C LEU A 229 -6.59 20.35 1.72
N LYS A 230 -7.86 20.50 1.32
CA LYS A 230 -8.66 21.67 1.67
C LYS A 230 -9.09 21.62 3.13
N GLY A 231 -8.87 22.73 3.86
CA GLY A 231 -9.20 22.81 5.29
C GLY A 231 -10.64 22.38 5.62
N PRO A 232 -11.68 22.84 4.90
CA PRO A 232 -13.06 22.41 5.14
C PRO A 232 -13.27 20.90 4.99
N ASP A 233 -12.64 20.24 4.00
CA ASP A 233 -12.76 18.80 3.77
C ASP A 233 -12.08 18.01 4.90
N ILE A 234 -10.92 18.49 5.38
CA ILE A 234 -10.19 17.92 6.51
C ILE A 234 -11.04 18.00 7.78
N LEU A 235 -11.60 19.19 8.08
CA LEU A 235 -12.45 19.39 9.25
C LEU A 235 -13.70 18.50 9.20
N ALA A 236 -14.35 18.42 8.03
CA ALA A 236 -15.51 17.55 7.85
C ALA A 236 -15.15 16.07 8.08
N ALA A 237 -14.04 15.60 7.51
CA ALA A 237 -13.60 14.22 7.72
C ALA A 237 -13.29 13.94 9.19
N MET A 238 -12.63 14.85 9.91
CA MET A 238 -12.38 14.71 11.36
C MET A 238 -13.66 14.66 12.18
N GLN A 239 -14.67 15.45 11.85
CA GLN A 239 -15.96 15.45 12.53
C GLN A 239 -16.80 14.21 12.24
N GLU A 240 -16.72 13.68 11.02
CA GLU A 240 -17.51 12.52 10.56
C GLU A 240 -16.91 11.18 11.01
N THR A 241 -15.62 11.12 11.31
CA THR A 241 -14.90 9.85 11.53
C THR A 241 -14.09 9.77 12.83
N GLY A 242 -13.94 10.89 13.57
CA GLY A 242 -13.09 11.02 14.76
C GLY A 242 -13.80 10.82 16.08
#